data_f56492f638331b7e17096e4624dbbd17
#
_entry.id   f56492f638331b7e17096e4624dbbd17
#
_cell.length_a   1.000
_cell.length_b   1.000
_cell.length_c   1.000
_cell.angle_alpha   90.00
_cell.angle_beta   90.00
_cell.angle_gamma   90.00
#
_symmetry.space_group_name_H-M   'P 1'
#
loop_
_entity.id
_entity.type
_entity.pdbx_description
1 polymer ?
#
loop_
_entity_poly.entity_id
_entity_poly.type
_entity_poly.pdbx_seq_one_letter_code
_entity_poly.pdbx_strand_id
1 'polypeptide(L)'
;MFGYGAGIVARLAVRPTTCVISLALAVVPTCAGYVIYAATAGDYYVTAIYICQAVLLLAFAAAGTEAMGHLYRTALQQLFTRQDLTMLAGQDALTGLPNRTLLRARLNEGIVHTRRDNTLLAFHCLDLDHFKSVNDNLGHATGDALLKLVAERLTSISRVGDTVARTGGDEFVVLQIGIRHEDEAALLAHRIVHTLGTPFSIGERDVCIGVTVGIAVAPRDGVSLDRLGTSADAALYQGKHKGRGSVVFAGGQSASSAATAA
;
A
#
# COMPACT_ATOMS: atom_id res chain seq x y z
N MET A 1 9.87 -7.15 5.39
CA MET A 1 11.08 -7.53 4.63
C MET A 1 11.15 -6.95 3.21
N PHE A 2 10.17 -6.21 2.73
CA PHE A 2 10.13 -5.68 1.34
C PHE A 2 10.70 -4.26 1.16
N GLY A 3 11.00 -3.52 2.22
CA GLY A 3 11.65 -2.20 2.12
C GLY A 3 13.14 -2.26 1.72
N TYR A 4 13.82 -3.39 1.94
CA TYR A 4 15.21 -3.58 1.52
C TYR A 4 15.35 -3.84 0.01
N GLY A 5 14.38 -4.47 -0.63
CA GLY A 5 14.40 -4.75 -2.08
C GLY A 5 14.32 -3.48 -2.94
N ALA A 6 13.44 -2.55 -2.60
CA ALA A 6 13.31 -1.29 -3.33
C ALA A 6 14.54 -0.38 -3.14
N GLY A 7 15.14 -0.39 -1.96
CA GLY A 7 16.38 0.35 -1.69
C GLY A 7 17.61 -0.24 -2.38
N ILE A 8 17.67 -1.56 -2.55
CA ILE A 8 18.74 -2.26 -3.28
C ILE A 8 18.53 -2.08 -4.79
N VAL A 9 17.33 -2.16 -5.32
CA VAL A 9 17.03 -1.90 -6.74
C VAL A 9 17.28 -0.42 -7.08
N ALA A 10 16.98 0.53 -6.17
CA ALA A 10 17.31 1.94 -6.35
C ALA A 10 18.84 2.21 -6.25
N ARG A 11 19.60 1.39 -5.51
CA ARG A 11 21.07 1.49 -5.45
C ARG A 11 21.78 0.67 -6.54
N LEU A 12 21.17 -0.40 -7.04
CA LEU A 12 21.61 -1.20 -8.18
C LEU A 12 20.96 -0.75 -9.51
N ALA A 13 19.97 0.12 -9.48
CA ALA A 13 19.59 0.91 -10.64
C ALA A 13 20.76 1.88 -10.91
N VAL A 14 21.85 1.29 -11.39
CA VAL A 14 22.90 1.98 -12.10
C VAL A 14 22.16 2.87 -13.07
N ARG A 15 22.15 4.18 -12.81
CA ARG A 15 21.54 5.13 -13.72
C ARG A 15 22.17 4.85 -15.07
N PRO A 16 21.42 4.50 -16.12
CA PRO A 16 22.01 4.15 -17.41
C PRO A 16 22.98 5.22 -17.89
N THR A 17 22.73 6.48 -17.48
CA THR A 17 23.62 7.62 -17.69
C THR A 17 25.00 7.48 -17.07
N THR A 18 25.13 6.93 -15.85
CA THR A 18 26.44 6.77 -15.19
C THR A 18 27.25 5.65 -15.81
N CYS A 19 26.59 4.56 -16.26
CA CYS A 19 27.28 3.50 -17.01
C CYS A 19 27.76 3.98 -18.37
N VAL A 20 26.91 4.72 -19.10
CA VAL A 20 27.30 5.29 -20.39
C VAL A 20 28.50 6.25 -20.24
N ILE A 21 28.47 7.12 -19.22
CA ILE A 21 29.58 8.05 -18.94
C ILE A 21 30.87 7.28 -18.59
N SER A 22 30.78 6.27 -17.70
CA SER A 22 31.96 5.48 -17.30
C SER A 22 32.54 4.70 -18.49
N LEU A 23 31.68 4.14 -19.34
CA LEU A 23 32.08 3.44 -20.55
C LEU A 23 32.72 4.41 -21.56
N ALA A 24 32.15 5.57 -21.77
CA ALA A 24 32.70 6.59 -22.66
C ALA A 24 34.10 7.08 -22.17
N LEU A 25 34.28 7.30 -20.87
CA LEU A 25 35.54 7.71 -20.26
C LEU A 25 36.65 6.64 -20.43
N ALA A 26 36.29 5.37 -20.51
CA ALA A 26 37.25 4.29 -20.76
C ALA A 26 37.56 4.08 -22.25
N VAL A 27 36.48 4.05 -23.07
CA VAL A 27 36.57 3.68 -24.48
C VAL A 27 37.17 4.80 -25.37
N VAL A 28 36.73 6.05 -25.15
CA VAL A 28 37.18 7.17 -26.00
C VAL A 28 38.68 7.42 -25.95
N PRO A 29 39.35 7.51 -24.79
CA PRO A 29 40.80 7.69 -24.72
C PRO A 29 41.56 6.49 -25.32
N THR A 30 41.06 5.27 -25.08
CA THR A 30 41.69 4.05 -25.60
C THR A 30 41.62 3.98 -27.13
N CYS A 31 40.48 4.28 -27.72
CA CYS A 31 40.32 4.37 -29.16
C CYS A 31 41.20 5.48 -29.77
N ALA A 32 41.26 6.65 -29.12
CA ALA A 32 42.15 7.73 -29.57
C ALA A 32 43.62 7.29 -29.58
N GLY A 33 44.05 6.57 -28.49
CA GLY A 33 45.39 5.99 -28.44
C GLY A 33 45.71 5.03 -29.56
N TYR A 34 44.76 4.13 -29.89
CA TYR A 34 44.92 3.20 -31.00
C TYR A 34 45.02 3.90 -32.36
N VAL A 35 44.21 4.93 -32.60
CA VAL A 35 44.25 5.70 -33.86
C VAL A 35 45.57 6.48 -34.01
N ILE A 36 46.06 7.13 -32.92
CA ILE A 36 47.31 7.87 -32.90
C ILE A 36 48.49 6.92 -33.19
N TYR A 37 48.52 5.77 -32.48
CA TYR A 37 49.59 4.79 -32.68
C TYR A 37 49.56 4.20 -34.09
N ALA A 38 48.40 3.87 -34.65
CA ALA A 38 48.20 3.42 -36.01
C ALA A 38 48.77 4.44 -37.03
N ALA A 39 48.57 5.73 -36.80
CA ALA A 39 49.05 6.80 -37.69
C ALA A 39 50.59 6.98 -37.65
N THR A 40 51.23 6.54 -36.57
CA THR A 40 52.69 6.72 -36.36
C THR A 40 53.49 5.43 -36.63
N ALA A 41 52.86 4.27 -36.73
CA ALA A 41 53.53 2.97 -36.81
C ALA A 41 54.30 2.68 -38.10
N GLY A 42 54.02 3.35 -39.23
CA GLY A 42 54.72 3.19 -40.50
C GLY A 42 54.59 1.81 -41.19
N ASP A 43 53.98 0.82 -40.52
CA ASP A 43 53.77 -0.52 -41.00
C ASP A 43 52.27 -0.78 -41.22
N TYR A 44 51.91 -1.22 -42.44
CA TYR A 44 50.53 -1.47 -42.85
C TYR A 44 49.83 -2.51 -41.98
N TYR A 45 50.49 -3.61 -41.61
CA TYR A 45 49.88 -4.66 -40.80
C TYR A 45 49.61 -4.21 -39.39
N VAL A 46 50.51 -3.46 -38.76
CA VAL A 46 50.38 -2.90 -37.45
C VAL A 46 49.23 -1.88 -37.42
N THR A 47 49.16 -1.01 -38.41
CA THR A 47 48.06 -0.04 -38.57
C THR A 47 46.68 -0.72 -38.64
N ALA A 48 46.58 -1.78 -39.48
CA ALA A 48 45.33 -2.51 -39.64
C ALA A 48 44.87 -3.19 -38.36
N ILE A 49 45.78 -3.75 -37.54
CA ILE A 49 45.49 -4.39 -36.26
C ILE A 49 44.89 -3.35 -35.26
N TYR A 50 45.48 -2.17 -35.11
CA TYR A 50 45.00 -1.15 -34.17
C TYR A 50 43.67 -0.54 -34.58
N ILE A 51 43.43 -0.35 -35.90
CA ILE A 51 42.12 0.09 -36.38
C ILE A 51 41.07 -0.99 -36.11
N CYS A 52 41.37 -2.24 -36.35
CA CYS A 52 40.45 -3.35 -36.05
C CYS A 52 40.10 -3.43 -34.57
N GLN A 53 41.07 -3.25 -33.68
CA GLN A 53 40.85 -3.22 -32.22
C GLN A 53 39.98 -2.03 -31.80
N ALA A 54 40.19 -0.84 -32.37
CA ALA A 54 39.36 0.33 -32.09
C ALA A 54 37.89 0.11 -32.51
N VAL A 55 37.67 -0.44 -33.70
CA VAL A 55 36.33 -0.76 -34.22
C VAL A 55 35.65 -1.80 -33.33
N LEU A 56 36.36 -2.86 -32.92
CA LEU A 56 35.83 -3.93 -32.08
C LEU A 56 35.44 -3.38 -30.70
N LEU A 57 36.25 -2.50 -30.10
CA LEU A 57 35.99 -1.87 -28.81
C LEU A 57 34.75 -0.97 -28.88
N LEU A 58 34.61 -0.19 -29.96
CA LEU A 58 33.41 0.66 -30.18
C LEU A 58 32.15 -0.19 -30.36
N ALA A 59 32.23 -1.27 -31.13
CA ALA A 59 31.11 -2.20 -31.32
C ALA A 59 30.69 -2.85 -30.03
N PHE A 60 31.63 -3.27 -29.20
CA PHE A 60 31.35 -3.84 -27.86
C PHE A 60 30.72 -2.82 -26.94
N ALA A 61 31.21 -1.58 -26.94
CA ALA A 61 30.62 -0.50 -26.13
C ALA A 61 29.19 -0.18 -26.56
N ALA A 62 28.93 -0.13 -27.88
CA ALA A 62 27.57 0.09 -28.41
C ALA A 62 26.61 -1.04 -27.99
N ALA A 63 27.02 -2.31 -28.16
CA ALA A 63 26.23 -3.46 -27.74
C ALA A 63 25.96 -3.45 -26.23
N GLY A 64 26.94 -3.05 -25.42
CA GLY A 64 26.79 -2.93 -23.95
C GLY A 64 25.77 -1.88 -23.54
N THR A 65 25.77 -0.72 -24.22
CA THR A 65 24.79 0.34 -23.93
C THR A 65 23.37 -0.06 -24.35
N GLU A 66 23.22 -0.76 -25.46
CA GLU A 66 21.92 -1.27 -25.92
C GLU A 66 21.38 -2.35 -24.98
N ALA A 67 22.20 -3.32 -24.58
CA ALA A 67 21.83 -4.37 -23.63
C ALA A 67 21.40 -3.78 -22.28
N MET A 68 22.13 -2.77 -21.78
CA MET A 68 21.78 -2.07 -20.53
C MET A 68 20.43 -1.37 -20.65
N GLY A 69 20.17 -0.68 -21.77
CA GLY A 69 18.90 -0.01 -22.05
C GLY A 69 17.73 -0.99 -22.10
N HIS A 70 17.94 -2.17 -22.68
CA HIS A 70 16.94 -3.23 -22.75
C HIS A 70 16.64 -3.81 -21.36
N LEU A 71 17.66 -4.15 -20.56
CA LEU A 71 17.50 -4.66 -19.19
C LEU A 71 16.76 -3.67 -18.31
N TYR A 72 17.10 -2.38 -18.40
CA TYR A 72 16.44 -1.34 -17.62
C TYR A 72 14.95 -1.20 -17.96
N ARG A 73 14.62 -1.18 -19.27
CA ARG A 73 13.21 -1.13 -19.71
C ARG A 73 12.41 -2.35 -19.26
N THR A 74 13.00 -3.55 -19.38
CA THR A 74 12.35 -4.80 -18.97
C THR A 74 12.11 -4.82 -17.46
N ALA A 75 13.10 -4.37 -16.66
CA ALA A 75 12.95 -4.27 -15.20
C ALA A 75 11.83 -3.28 -14.79
N LEU A 76 11.75 -2.12 -15.43
CA LEU A 76 10.66 -1.16 -15.22
C LEU A 76 9.31 -1.75 -15.60
N GLN A 77 9.18 -2.38 -16.74
CA GLN A 77 7.92 -3.01 -17.18
C GLN A 77 7.46 -4.09 -16.19
N GLN A 78 8.37 -4.92 -15.68
CA GLN A 78 8.05 -5.92 -14.68
C GLN A 78 7.56 -5.30 -13.36
N LEU A 79 8.12 -4.17 -12.94
CA LEU A 79 7.66 -3.45 -11.74
C LEU A 79 6.25 -2.88 -11.93
N PHE A 80 5.96 -2.25 -13.06
CA PHE A 80 4.63 -1.72 -13.36
C PHE A 80 3.59 -2.84 -13.49
N THR A 81 3.90 -3.92 -14.22
CA THR A 81 2.97 -5.07 -14.34
C THR A 81 2.68 -5.73 -13.00
N ARG A 82 3.66 -5.83 -12.09
CA ARG A 82 3.43 -6.34 -10.73
C ARG A 82 2.53 -5.41 -9.90
N GLN A 83 2.69 -4.11 -10.03
CA GLN A 83 1.81 -3.15 -9.35
C GLN A 83 0.37 -3.25 -9.87
N ASP A 84 0.16 -3.34 -11.18
CA ASP A 84 -1.16 -3.49 -11.78
C ASP A 84 -1.83 -4.81 -11.37
N LEU A 85 -1.10 -5.93 -11.34
CA LEU A 85 -1.61 -7.21 -10.85
C LEU A 85 -1.95 -7.18 -9.35
N THR A 86 -1.16 -6.48 -8.54
CA THR A 86 -1.45 -6.30 -7.11
C THR A 86 -2.68 -5.42 -6.90
N MET A 87 -2.88 -4.41 -7.74
CA MET A 87 -4.08 -3.56 -7.72
C MET A 87 -5.33 -4.35 -8.17
N LEU A 88 -5.25 -5.16 -9.23
CA LEU A 88 -6.36 -6.00 -9.71
C LEU A 88 -6.71 -7.12 -8.73
N ALA A 89 -5.72 -7.70 -8.02
CA ALA A 89 -5.92 -8.70 -6.97
C ALA A 89 -6.17 -8.07 -5.58
N GLY A 90 -6.15 -6.74 -5.47
CA GLY A 90 -6.18 -5.98 -4.22
C GLY A 90 -7.58 -5.59 -3.74
N GLN A 91 -8.64 -5.95 -4.48
CA GLN A 91 -10.03 -5.61 -4.12
C GLN A 91 -10.81 -6.83 -3.64
N ASP A 92 -11.79 -6.58 -2.77
CA ASP A 92 -12.82 -7.54 -2.39
C ASP A 92 -13.86 -7.65 -3.51
N ALA A 93 -14.10 -8.85 -3.99
CA ALA A 93 -14.97 -9.09 -5.17
C ALA A 93 -16.44 -8.70 -4.94
N LEU A 94 -16.92 -8.68 -3.69
CA LEU A 94 -18.31 -8.35 -3.36
C LEU A 94 -18.53 -6.84 -3.25
N THR A 95 -17.63 -6.15 -2.54
CA THR A 95 -17.82 -4.74 -2.15
C THR A 95 -16.99 -3.77 -2.99
N GLY A 96 -15.99 -4.25 -3.74
CA GLY A 96 -15.05 -3.41 -4.48
C GLY A 96 -14.03 -2.67 -3.60
N LEU A 97 -14.13 -2.79 -2.28
CA LEU A 97 -13.19 -2.18 -1.35
C LEU A 97 -11.80 -2.85 -1.42
N PRO A 98 -10.73 -2.17 -1.00
CA PRO A 98 -9.46 -2.78 -0.69
C PRO A 98 -9.61 -4.05 0.14
N ASN A 99 -8.97 -5.13 -0.29
CA ASN A 99 -8.86 -6.36 0.49
C ASN A 99 -7.63 -6.30 1.43
N ARG A 100 -7.37 -7.38 2.17
CA ARG A 100 -6.25 -7.48 3.11
C ARG A 100 -4.88 -7.20 2.46
N THR A 101 -4.70 -7.55 1.19
CA THR A 101 -3.43 -7.32 0.47
C THR A 101 -3.21 -5.84 0.20
N LEU A 102 -4.22 -5.14 -0.33
CA LEU A 102 -4.14 -3.70 -0.59
C LEU A 102 -4.12 -2.89 0.71
N LEU A 103 -4.88 -3.31 1.73
CA LEU A 103 -4.84 -2.74 3.08
C LEU A 103 -3.41 -2.73 3.64
N ARG A 104 -2.67 -3.83 3.52
CA ARG A 104 -1.27 -3.93 3.96
C ARG A 104 -0.36 -2.93 3.23
N ALA A 105 -0.54 -2.78 1.93
CA ALA A 105 0.21 -1.81 1.13
C ALA A 105 -0.07 -0.37 1.59
N ARG A 106 -1.35 -0.01 1.75
CA ARG A 106 -1.79 1.32 2.22
C ARG A 106 -1.31 1.64 3.64
N LEU A 107 -1.34 0.65 4.54
CA LEU A 107 -0.79 0.82 5.88
C LEU A 107 0.71 1.14 5.85
N ASN A 108 1.49 0.40 5.07
CA ASN A 108 2.93 0.63 4.96
C ASN A 108 3.24 2.03 4.41
N GLU A 109 2.50 2.50 3.41
CA GLU A 109 2.58 3.87 2.88
C GLU A 109 2.21 4.89 3.98
N GLY A 110 1.10 4.68 4.68
CA GLY A 110 0.63 5.54 5.76
C GLY A 110 1.63 5.67 6.91
N ILE A 111 2.28 4.59 7.33
CA ILE A 111 3.31 4.61 8.38
C ILE A 111 4.53 5.46 7.95
N VAL A 112 4.92 5.43 6.68
CA VAL A 112 6.01 6.28 6.17
C VAL A 112 5.61 7.76 6.24
N HIS A 113 4.39 8.09 5.81
CA HIS A 113 3.86 9.46 5.87
C HIS A 113 3.77 9.98 7.30
N THR A 114 3.20 9.22 8.23
CA THR A 114 3.03 9.65 9.62
C THR A 114 4.36 9.88 10.32
N ARG A 115 5.38 9.07 10.04
CA ARG A 115 6.74 9.29 10.57
C ARG A 115 7.37 10.56 10.06
N ARG A 116 7.21 10.86 8.76
CA ARG A 116 7.76 12.08 8.14
C ARG A 116 7.10 13.34 8.67
N ASP A 117 5.78 13.29 8.81
CA ASP A 117 4.96 14.47 9.13
C ASP A 117 4.68 14.59 10.64
N ASN A 118 5.27 13.71 11.48
CA ASN A 118 5.10 13.64 12.94
C ASN A 118 3.62 13.60 13.35
N THR A 119 2.84 12.76 12.67
CA THR A 119 1.41 12.52 12.93
C THR A 119 1.17 11.08 13.36
N LEU A 120 -0.08 10.73 13.66
CA LEU A 120 -0.49 9.38 14.05
C LEU A 120 -1.29 8.72 12.92
N LEU A 121 -1.43 7.39 13.00
CA LEU A 121 -2.32 6.60 12.18
C LEU A 121 -3.22 5.77 13.09
N ALA A 122 -4.54 5.85 12.90
CA ALA A 122 -5.47 4.98 13.58
C ALA A 122 -5.92 3.83 12.68
N PHE A 123 -5.90 2.63 13.23
CA PHE A 123 -6.39 1.39 12.66
C PHE A 123 -7.69 1.02 13.37
N HIS A 124 -8.82 1.18 12.69
CA HIS A 124 -10.14 0.81 13.19
C HIS A 124 -10.48 -0.57 12.68
N CYS A 125 -10.68 -1.54 13.56
CA CYS A 125 -11.22 -2.85 13.24
C CYS A 125 -12.71 -2.86 13.56
N LEU A 126 -13.54 -3.19 12.58
CA LEU A 126 -15.00 -3.15 12.65
C LEU A 126 -15.56 -4.55 12.44
N ASP A 127 -16.57 -4.90 13.19
CA ASP A 127 -17.33 -6.14 13.03
C ASP A 127 -18.82 -5.84 13.15
N LEU A 128 -19.60 -6.29 12.18
CA LEU A 128 -21.05 -6.07 12.15
C LEU A 128 -21.74 -6.95 13.17
N ASP A 129 -22.40 -6.32 14.15
CA ASP A 129 -23.05 -7.04 15.24
C ASP A 129 -24.24 -7.85 14.72
N HIS A 130 -24.27 -9.15 15.00
CA HIS A 130 -25.35 -10.06 14.62
C HIS A 130 -25.54 -10.25 13.10
N PHE A 131 -24.54 -9.98 12.25
CA PHE A 131 -24.64 -10.17 10.81
C PHE A 131 -25.04 -11.60 10.40
N LYS A 132 -24.56 -12.61 11.14
CA LYS A 132 -25.00 -13.98 10.94
C LYS A 132 -26.52 -14.13 11.03
N SER A 133 -27.17 -13.46 11.99
CA SER A 133 -28.63 -13.50 12.14
C SER A 133 -29.35 -12.90 10.92
N VAL A 134 -28.76 -11.88 10.28
CA VAL A 134 -29.29 -11.33 9.02
C VAL A 134 -29.27 -12.40 7.91
N ASN A 135 -28.14 -13.09 7.76
CA ASN A 135 -28.02 -14.18 6.77
C ASN A 135 -29.00 -15.32 7.06
N ASP A 136 -29.09 -15.77 8.32
CA ASP A 136 -29.93 -16.90 8.73
C ASP A 136 -31.44 -16.57 8.55
N ASN A 137 -31.86 -15.33 8.77
CA ASN A 137 -33.27 -14.94 8.71
C ASN A 137 -33.69 -14.40 7.32
N LEU A 138 -32.81 -13.72 6.60
CA LEU A 138 -33.15 -13.00 5.35
C LEU A 138 -32.42 -13.56 4.12
N GLY A 139 -31.55 -14.54 4.31
CA GLY A 139 -30.76 -15.19 3.26
C GLY A 139 -29.49 -14.43 2.86
N HIS A 140 -28.53 -15.18 2.30
CA HIS A 140 -27.21 -14.66 1.90
C HIS A 140 -27.26 -13.52 0.89
N ALA A 141 -28.25 -13.51 -0.03
CA ALA A 141 -28.40 -12.43 -1.00
C ALA A 141 -28.69 -11.07 -0.32
N THR A 142 -29.46 -11.08 0.76
CA THR A 142 -29.75 -9.88 1.57
C THR A 142 -28.48 -9.47 2.36
N GLY A 143 -27.76 -10.45 2.91
CA GLY A 143 -26.48 -10.18 3.57
C GLY A 143 -25.44 -9.56 2.65
N ASP A 144 -25.33 -10.07 1.42
CA ASP A 144 -24.42 -9.51 0.39
C ASP A 144 -24.80 -8.08 0.00
N ALA A 145 -26.11 -7.81 -0.15
CA ALA A 145 -26.61 -6.46 -0.41
C ALA A 145 -26.30 -5.51 0.77
N LEU A 146 -26.48 -5.97 2.00
CA LEU A 146 -26.15 -5.22 3.21
C LEU A 146 -24.66 -4.88 3.26
N LEU A 147 -23.76 -5.84 2.98
CA LEU A 147 -22.31 -5.60 2.96
C LEU A 147 -21.90 -4.53 1.94
N LYS A 148 -22.54 -4.49 0.77
CA LYS A 148 -22.32 -3.43 -0.23
C LYS A 148 -22.74 -2.06 0.28
N LEU A 149 -23.91 -1.97 0.90
CA LEU A 149 -24.41 -0.71 1.47
C LEU A 149 -23.56 -0.25 2.68
N VAL A 150 -23.08 -1.17 3.49
CA VAL A 150 -22.11 -0.86 4.56
C VAL A 150 -20.82 -0.29 3.97
N ALA A 151 -20.29 -0.88 2.91
CA ALA A 151 -19.09 -0.39 2.22
C ALA A 151 -19.27 1.02 1.68
N GLU A 152 -20.41 1.30 1.05
CA GLU A 152 -20.79 2.62 0.53
C GLU A 152 -20.89 3.66 1.67
N ARG A 153 -21.57 3.34 2.77
CA ARG A 153 -21.68 4.23 3.93
C ARG A 153 -20.33 4.51 4.58
N LEU A 154 -19.50 3.50 4.79
CA LEU A 154 -18.15 3.67 5.33
C LEU A 154 -17.31 4.59 4.44
N THR A 155 -17.38 4.40 3.13
CA THR A 155 -16.66 5.23 2.17
C THR A 155 -17.15 6.68 2.20
N SER A 156 -18.46 6.90 2.31
CA SER A 156 -19.06 8.24 2.30
C SER A 156 -18.70 9.08 3.54
N ILE A 157 -18.45 8.44 4.67
CA ILE A 157 -18.06 9.13 5.91
C ILE A 157 -16.54 9.20 6.12
N SER A 158 -15.75 8.53 5.30
CA SER A 158 -14.30 8.57 5.33
C SER A 158 -13.79 9.73 4.48
N ARG A 159 -12.71 10.38 4.90
CA ARG A 159 -12.12 11.49 4.15
C ARG A 159 -11.21 10.99 3.01
N VAL A 160 -10.93 11.87 2.05
CA VAL A 160 -9.90 11.62 1.05
C VAL A 160 -8.57 11.40 1.76
N GLY A 161 -7.94 10.24 1.55
CA GLY A 161 -6.71 9.83 2.24
C GLY A 161 -6.91 8.73 3.28
N ASP A 162 -8.13 8.56 3.81
CA ASP A 162 -8.45 7.37 4.60
C ASP A 162 -8.64 6.16 3.67
N THR A 163 -8.43 4.96 4.20
CA THR A 163 -8.63 3.73 3.44
C THR A 163 -9.68 2.87 4.14
N VAL A 164 -10.78 2.62 3.47
CA VAL A 164 -11.78 1.63 3.89
C VAL A 164 -11.46 0.31 3.22
N ALA A 165 -11.40 -0.79 3.95
CA ALA A 165 -11.09 -2.13 3.44
C ALA A 165 -12.06 -3.16 4.02
N ARG A 166 -12.27 -4.28 3.29
CA ARG A 166 -12.94 -5.46 3.80
C ARG A 166 -11.94 -6.61 3.89
N THR A 167 -11.80 -7.20 5.07
CA THR A 167 -10.81 -8.25 5.35
C THR A 167 -11.37 -9.65 5.23
N GLY A 168 -12.71 -9.80 5.30
CA GLY A 168 -13.44 -11.06 5.11
C GLY A 168 -14.76 -11.06 5.87
N GLY A 169 -15.70 -11.87 5.44
CA GLY A 169 -16.99 -12.00 6.14
C GLY A 169 -17.69 -10.66 6.38
N ASP A 170 -17.92 -10.35 7.65
CA ASP A 170 -18.52 -9.12 8.18
C ASP A 170 -17.48 -8.15 8.79
N GLU A 171 -16.18 -8.39 8.54
CA GLU A 171 -15.09 -7.59 9.06
C GLU A 171 -14.65 -6.51 8.09
N PHE A 172 -14.62 -5.27 8.56
CA PHE A 172 -14.11 -4.10 7.83
C PHE A 172 -12.97 -3.44 8.61
N VAL A 173 -12.11 -2.73 7.90
CA VAL A 173 -11.03 -1.94 8.48
C VAL A 173 -11.07 -0.54 7.90
N VAL A 174 -10.87 0.47 8.75
CA VAL A 174 -10.62 1.84 8.31
C VAL A 174 -9.25 2.28 8.79
N LEU A 175 -8.38 2.68 7.86
CA LEU A 175 -7.12 3.36 8.16
C LEU A 175 -7.35 4.86 8.10
N GLN A 176 -7.16 5.54 9.21
CA GLN A 176 -7.20 7.00 9.28
C GLN A 176 -5.77 7.52 9.45
N ILE A 177 -5.26 8.16 8.39
CA ILE A 177 -3.85 8.55 8.29
C ILE A 177 -3.69 10.04 8.59
N GLY A 178 -2.62 10.42 9.31
CA GLY A 178 -2.26 11.82 9.53
C GLY A 178 -3.15 12.52 10.56
N ILE A 179 -3.62 11.81 11.59
CA ILE A 179 -4.30 12.40 12.73
C ILE A 179 -3.27 13.01 13.70
N ARG A 180 -3.65 14.05 14.39
CA ARG A 180 -2.79 14.73 15.38
C ARG A 180 -3.05 14.26 16.81
N HIS A 181 -4.28 13.89 17.09
CA HIS A 181 -4.73 13.43 18.41
C HIS A 181 -5.61 12.19 18.28
N GLU A 182 -5.58 11.33 19.29
CA GLU A 182 -6.40 10.11 19.33
C GLU A 182 -7.91 10.41 19.34
N ASP A 183 -8.31 11.59 19.82
CA ASP A 183 -9.70 12.04 19.79
C ASP A 183 -10.29 12.08 18.37
N GLU A 184 -9.47 12.36 17.36
CA GLU A 184 -9.92 12.31 15.96
C GLU A 184 -10.31 10.88 15.55
N ALA A 185 -9.59 9.88 16.06
CA ALA A 185 -9.94 8.49 15.84
C ALA A 185 -11.23 8.11 16.58
N ALA A 186 -11.40 8.55 17.83
CA ALA A 186 -12.63 8.36 18.57
C ALA A 186 -13.83 8.97 17.83
N LEU A 187 -13.69 10.21 17.34
CA LEU A 187 -14.75 10.91 16.61
C LEU A 187 -15.18 10.16 15.34
N LEU A 188 -14.23 9.66 14.55
CA LEU A 188 -14.55 8.85 13.38
C LEU A 188 -15.25 7.56 13.77
N ALA A 189 -14.76 6.85 14.79
CA ALA A 189 -15.35 5.60 15.26
C ALA A 189 -16.79 5.78 15.77
N HIS A 190 -17.07 6.83 16.53
CA HIS A 190 -18.43 7.14 16.97
C HIS A 190 -19.34 7.49 15.78
N ARG A 191 -18.82 8.23 14.78
CA ARG A 191 -19.57 8.50 13.54
C ARG A 191 -19.87 7.21 12.78
N ILE A 192 -18.93 6.26 12.72
CA ILE A 192 -19.13 4.94 12.11
C ILE A 192 -20.27 4.21 12.83
N VAL A 193 -20.21 4.08 14.16
CA VAL A 193 -21.23 3.38 14.96
C VAL A 193 -22.60 4.02 14.75
N HIS A 194 -22.68 5.34 14.80
CA HIS A 194 -23.95 6.06 14.60
C HIS A 194 -24.51 5.85 13.18
N THR A 195 -23.68 6.02 12.14
CA THR A 195 -24.09 5.94 10.74
C THR A 195 -24.48 4.52 10.33
N LEU A 196 -23.75 3.50 10.78
CA LEU A 196 -24.09 2.11 10.47
C LEU A 196 -25.29 1.63 11.32
N GLY A 197 -25.57 2.24 12.46
CA GLY A 197 -26.77 1.96 13.27
C GLY A 197 -28.09 2.47 12.66
N THR A 198 -28.03 3.29 11.62
CA THR A 198 -29.26 3.72 10.90
C THR A 198 -29.75 2.62 9.96
N PRO A 199 -31.08 2.47 9.74
CA PRO A 199 -31.63 1.43 8.88
C PRO A 199 -31.04 1.42 7.47
N PHE A 200 -30.91 0.25 6.89
CA PHE A 200 -30.51 0.01 5.50
C PHE A 200 -31.72 -0.46 4.71
N SER A 201 -32.14 0.29 3.70
CA SER A 201 -33.24 -0.11 2.82
C SER A 201 -32.76 -1.10 1.76
N ILE A 202 -33.19 -2.34 1.85
CA ILE A 202 -32.84 -3.44 0.92
C ILE A 202 -34.11 -3.95 0.28
N GLY A 203 -34.39 -3.53 -0.96
CA GLY A 203 -35.67 -3.75 -1.60
C GLY A 203 -36.81 -3.05 -0.83
N GLU A 204 -37.82 -3.80 -0.40
CA GLU A 204 -38.96 -3.27 0.36
C GLU A 204 -38.78 -3.42 1.89
N ARG A 205 -37.60 -3.74 2.36
CA ARG A 205 -37.33 -4.02 3.77
C ARG A 205 -36.25 -3.09 4.35
N ASP A 206 -36.44 -2.66 5.57
CA ASP A 206 -35.43 -1.97 6.34
C ASP A 206 -34.71 -2.96 7.26
N VAL A 207 -33.41 -3.03 7.15
CA VAL A 207 -32.52 -3.89 7.95
C VAL A 207 -31.72 -3.00 8.89
N CYS A 208 -31.80 -3.27 10.19
CA CYS A 208 -30.98 -2.61 11.20
C CYS A 208 -29.85 -3.54 11.64
N ILE A 209 -28.64 -3.01 11.70
CA ILE A 209 -27.47 -3.74 12.18
C ILE A 209 -26.59 -2.79 13.00
N GLY A 210 -25.98 -3.32 14.06
CA GLY A 210 -24.98 -2.58 14.83
C GLY A 210 -23.57 -2.83 14.29
N VAL A 211 -22.60 -2.10 14.82
CA VAL A 211 -21.17 -2.31 14.58
C VAL A 211 -20.40 -2.06 15.86
N THR A 212 -19.46 -2.94 16.17
CA THR A 212 -18.51 -2.73 17.26
C THR A 212 -17.16 -2.36 16.65
N VAL A 213 -16.45 -1.40 17.25
CA VAL A 213 -15.20 -0.84 16.73
C VAL A 213 -14.07 -0.97 17.75
N GLY A 214 -12.99 -1.64 17.37
CA GLY A 214 -11.73 -1.67 18.09
C GLY A 214 -10.70 -0.77 17.41
N ILE A 215 -9.97 0.05 18.17
CA ILE A 215 -9.02 1.03 17.63
C ILE A 215 -7.62 0.75 18.18
N ALA A 216 -6.64 0.68 17.26
CA ALA A 216 -5.22 0.71 17.58
C ALA A 216 -4.55 1.91 16.92
N VAL A 217 -3.60 2.56 17.60
CA VAL A 217 -2.94 3.78 17.12
C VAL A 217 -1.45 3.55 16.95
N ALA A 218 -0.96 3.80 15.75
CA ALA A 218 0.48 3.81 15.47
C ALA A 218 1.09 5.18 15.81
N PRO A 219 2.32 5.23 16.37
CA PRO A 219 3.22 4.08 16.57
C PRO A 219 3.03 3.31 17.90
N ARG A 220 2.20 3.80 18.84
CA ARG A 220 2.05 3.26 20.19
C ARG A 220 1.71 1.77 20.22
N ASP A 221 0.70 1.35 19.44
CA ASP A 221 0.17 -0.02 19.46
C ASP A 221 0.83 -0.91 18.39
N GLY A 222 1.77 -0.35 17.62
CA GLY A 222 2.53 -1.05 16.59
C GLY A 222 2.68 -0.24 15.30
N VAL A 223 3.43 -0.80 14.34
CA VAL A 223 3.68 -0.20 13.03
C VAL A 223 3.53 -1.21 11.89
N SER A 224 2.95 -2.36 12.14
CA SER A 224 2.69 -3.40 11.15
C SER A 224 1.24 -3.84 11.20
N LEU A 225 0.72 -4.36 10.08
CA LEU A 225 -0.66 -4.85 10.01
C LEU A 225 -0.96 -5.90 11.09
N ASP A 226 -0.01 -6.81 11.34
CA ASP A 226 -0.21 -7.90 12.28
C ASP A 226 -0.26 -7.39 13.74
N ARG A 227 0.59 -6.39 14.09
CA ARG A 227 0.57 -5.80 15.44
C ARG A 227 -0.66 -4.93 15.68
N LEU A 228 -0.95 -4.00 14.76
CA LEU A 228 -2.12 -3.13 14.89
C LEU A 228 -3.43 -3.94 14.83
N GLY A 229 -3.49 -4.94 13.94
CA GLY A 229 -4.63 -5.86 13.87
C GLY A 229 -4.84 -6.58 15.19
N THR A 230 -3.82 -7.24 15.75
CA THR A 230 -3.93 -7.93 17.04
C THR A 230 -4.39 -6.99 18.17
N SER A 231 -3.85 -5.77 18.21
CA SER A 231 -4.23 -4.79 19.24
C SER A 231 -5.67 -4.30 19.08
N ALA A 232 -6.09 -4.01 17.83
CA ALA A 232 -7.46 -3.59 17.53
C ALA A 232 -8.48 -4.73 17.74
N ASP A 233 -8.14 -5.97 17.37
CA ASP A 233 -8.99 -7.15 17.59
C ASP A 233 -9.22 -7.42 19.09
N ALA A 234 -8.18 -7.25 19.90
CA ALA A 234 -8.33 -7.37 21.37
C ALA A 234 -9.29 -6.31 21.94
N ALA A 235 -9.22 -5.07 21.42
CA ALA A 235 -10.14 -4.00 21.80
C ALA A 235 -11.57 -4.28 21.29
N LEU A 236 -11.72 -4.75 20.06
CA LEU A 236 -12.98 -5.17 19.46
C LEU A 236 -13.66 -6.27 20.29
N TYR A 237 -12.90 -7.28 20.69
CA TYR A 237 -13.37 -8.35 21.56
C TYR A 237 -13.92 -7.82 22.90
N GLN A 238 -13.21 -6.87 23.52
CA GLN A 238 -13.69 -6.21 24.73
C GLN A 238 -14.99 -5.44 24.50
N GLY A 239 -15.11 -4.73 23.36
CA GLY A 239 -16.33 -4.02 22.98
C GLY A 239 -17.53 -4.95 22.83
N LYS A 240 -17.34 -6.09 22.15
CA LYS A 240 -18.38 -7.13 22.01
C LYS A 240 -18.87 -7.67 23.35
N HIS A 241 -17.97 -7.83 24.32
CA HIS A 241 -18.32 -8.29 25.68
C HIS A 241 -19.00 -7.23 26.52
N LYS A 242 -18.74 -5.94 26.31
CA LYS A 242 -19.36 -4.82 27.03
C LYS A 242 -20.78 -4.45 26.56
N GLY A 243 -21.32 -5.14 25.56
CA GLY A 243 -22.69 -4.93 25.09
C GLY A 243 -22.83 -4.60 23.61
N ARG A 244 -21.75 -4.67 22.81
CA ARG A 244 -21.72 -4.34 21.36
C ARG A 244 -22.05 -2.86 21.07
N GLY A 245 -22.08 -2.47 19.81
CA GLY A 245 -22.39 -1.09 19.43
C GLY A 245 -21.46 -0.06 20.06
N SER A 246 -20.23 -0.41 20.37
CA SER A 246 -19.31 0.36 21.22
C SER A 246 -17.95 0.59 20.53
N VAL A 247 -17.23 1.60 21.04
CA VAL A 247 -15.89 1.96 20.60
C VAL A 247 -14.90 1.71 21.74
N VAL A 248 -13.85 0.94 21.48
CA VAL A 248 -12.82 0.61 22.46
C VAL A 248 -11.42 0.81 21.86
N PHE A 249 -10.54 1.49 22.57
CA PHE A 249 -9.12 1.60 22.20
C PHE A 249 -8.29 0.42 22.72
N ALA A 250 -7.27 0.07 22.00
CA ALA A 250 -6.22 -0.83 22.47
C ALA A 250 -5.65 -0.30 23.80
N GLY A 251 -5.44 -1.20 24.76
CA GLY A 251 -5.02 -0.80 26.12
C GLY A 251 -6.17 -0.47 27.08
N GLY A 252 -7.44 -0.65 26.67
CA GLY A 252 -8.60 -0.63 27.57
C GLY A 252 -9.16 0.74 27.93
N GLN A 253 -8.73 1.82 27.26
CA GLN A 253 -9.38 3.13 27.39
C GLN A 253 -10.70 3.11 26.61
N SER A 254 -11.84 3.11 27.29
CA SER A 254 -13.12 3.40 26.66
C SER A 254 -13.08 4.86 26.21
N ALA A 255 -13.42 5.16 24.95
CA ALA A 255 -13.67 6.52 24.52
C ALA A 255 -14.87 7.04 25.34
N SER A 256 -14.59 7.80 26.38
CA SER A 256 -15.64 8.46 27.19
C SER A 256 -16.41 9.39 26.26
N SER A 257 -17.74 9.31 26.26
CA SER A 257 -18.64 10.16 25.49
C SER A 257 -18.47 11.64 25.88
N ALA A 258 -17.51 12.30 25.27
CA ALA A 258 -17.36 13.75 25.32
C ALA A 258 -18.22 14.45 24.24
N ALA A 259 -19.39 13.91 23.94
CA ALA A 259 -20.33 14.48 22.98
C ALA A 259 -21.75 14.55 23.53
N THR A 260 -21.89 15.20 24.70
CA THR A 260 -23.20 15.67 25.13
C THR A 260 -23.03 17.06 25.78
N ALA A 261 -22.70 18.07 24.99
CA ALA A 261 -22.92 19.50 25.27
C ALA A 261 -22.37 20.35 24.12
N ALA A 262 -23.17 20.61 23.09
CA ALA A 262 -23.22 21.87 22.34
C ALA A 262 -24.44 21.82 21.39
#